data_00c62ea488ffd145118e81ca2612a8f3
#
_entry.id   00c62ea488ffd145118e81ca2612a8f3
#
_cell.length_a   1.000
_cell.length_b   1.000
_cell.length_c   1.000
_cell.angle_alpha   90.00
_cell.angle_beta   90.00
_cell.angle_gamma   90.00
#
_symmetry.space_group_name_H-M   'P 1'
#
loop_
_entity.id
_entity.type
_entity.pdbx_description
1 polymer ?
#
loop_
_entity_poly.entity_id
_entity_poly.type
_entity_poly.pdbx_seq_one_letter_code
_entity_poly.pdbx_strand_id
1 'polypeptide(L)'
;RHRRRVCPHIAYMPQGLGKNLYPTLSVFENLDFFGRLFGQAAAERERRIDDLLRSTGMSAFRERPAGKLSGGMKQKLGLCCALIHDPDLLILDEPTTGVDPLSRNQFWELIARIRAQRPQMSVLVATAYMEEAERFDHLVAMDAGRVLAEGSPAELRTRTGCTSLEQAFIALLPEEKRRGHREVVIQPLQDNSEIAIEAKGLTMRFGDFVAVDAVSFRIRRGEIFGFLGSNGCGKSTTMKMLTGLLPASEGEALLFGQTVDPRDMATRRRVGYMSQAFSLYSELTVRQNLELHARLFHVPAAQIDDRVAAMARRFDLGAVMDMLPERLPLGIRQRLSLAVAVIHQPEILILDEPTSGVDPVARDGFWQLMLDLSRQDGVTIFISTHFMNEAQRCDR
;
A
#
# COMPACT_ATOMS: atom_id res chain seq x y z
N ARG A 1 -9.40 4.22 -35.43
CA ARG A 1 -9.31 5.15 -36.61
C ARG A 1 -9.16 6.62 -36.19
N HIS A 2 -9.52 7.06 -34.95
CA HIS A 2 -9.50 8.48 -34.54
C HIS A 2 -8.43 8.84 -33.50
N ARG A 3 -7.45 7.96 -33.24
CA ARG A 3 -6.46 8.12 -32.17
C ARG A 3 -5.74 9.49 -32.19
N ARG A 4 -5.30 9.95 -33.37
CA ARG A 4 -4.58 11.23 -33.50
C ARG A 4 -5.45 12.46 -33.16
N ARG A 5 -6.77 12.37 -33.26
CA ARG A 5 -7.70 13.45 -32.91
C ARG A 5 -8.06 13.45 -31.44
N VAL A 6 -8.15 12.28 -30.82
CA VAL A 6 -8.68 12.11 -29.46
C VAL A 6 -7.56 12.15 -28.41
N CYS A 7 -6.37 11.56 -28.69
CA CYS A 7 -5.27 11.51 -27.73
C CYS A 7 -4.83 12.86 -27.16
N PRO A 8 -4.80 13.98 -27.91
CA PRO A 8 -4.45 15.27 -27.35
C PRO A 8 -5.44 15.80 -26.32
N HIS A 9 -6.66 15.27 -26.28
CA HIS A 9 -7.72 15.67 -25.34
C HIS A 9 -7.82 14.77 -24.10
N ILE A 10 -6.98 13.72 -24.01
CA ILE A 10 -7.03 12.75 -22.92
C ILE A 10 -5.69 12.74 -22.18
N ALA A 11 -5.74 12.86 -20.86
CA ALA A 11 -4.62 12.59 -19.97
C ALA A 11 -4.84 11.27 -19.24
N TYR A 12 -3.76 10.53 -19.02
CA TYR A 12 -3.75 9.31 -18.24
C TYR A 12 -2.64 9.33 -17.18
N MET A 13 -3.01 9.10 -15.95
CA MET A 13 -2.08 8.93 -14.83
C MET A 13 -2.16 7.46 -14.36
N PRO A 14 -1.11 6.65 -14.63
CA PRO A 14 -1.11 5.23 -14.31
C PRO A 14 -0.95 4.99 -12.80
N GLN A 15 -1.40 3.83 -12.35
CA GLN A 15 -1.20 3.33 -11.00
C GLN A 15 0.29 3.28 -10.61
N GLY A 16 0.60 3.71 -9.40
CA GLY A 16 1.93 3.67 -8.78
C GLY A 16 2.64 5.01 -8.72
N LEU A 17 3.33 5.23 -7.60
CA LEU A 17 3.99 6.49 -7.26
C LEU A 17 5.07 6.88 -8.29
N GLY A 18 4.77 7.85 -9.13
CA GLY A 18 5.72 8.41 -10.08
C GLY A 18 6.07 7.50 -11.27
N LYS A 19 5.26 6.51 -11.60
CA LYS A 19 5.50 5.64 -12.78
C LYS A 19 5.53 6.38 -14.12
N ASN A 20 4.86 7.50 -14.21
CA ASN A 20 4.89 8.38 -15.38
C ASN A 20 6.02 9.42 -15.31
N LEU A 21 6.89 9.39 -14.31
CA LEU A 21 7.96 10.36 -14.13
C LEU A 21 9.32 9.78 -14.48
N TYR A 22 10.22 10.64 -14.93
CA TYR A 22 11.64 10.34 -15.11
C TYR A 22 12.39 10.73 -13.81
N PRO A 23 12.85 9.76 -13.00
CA PRO A 23 13.39 10.02 -11.66
C PRO A 23 14.64 10.90 -11.64
N THR A 24 15.44 10.87 -12.70
CA THR A 24 16.68 11.62 -12.84
C THR A 24 16.44 13.07 -13.28
N LEU A 25 15.30 13.34 -13.92
CA LEU A 25 14.95 14.69 -14.35
C LEU A 25 14.37 15.48 -13.16
N SER A 26 14.60 16.81 -13.17
CA SER A 26 13.99 17.74 -12.22
C SER A 26 12.46 17.80 -12.42
N VAL A 27 11.78 18.44 -11.48
CA VAL A 27 10.35 18.75 -11.58
C VAL A 27 10.05 19.52 -12.85
N PHE A 28 10.84 20.55 -13.14
CA PHE A 28 10.71 21.36 -14.35
C PHE A 28 10.94 20.53 -15.61
N GLU A 29 12.02 19.78 -15.69
CA GLU A 29 12.37 18.95 -16.86
C GLU A 29 11.33 17.88 -17.18
N ASN A 30 10.72 17.27 -16.15
CA ASN A 30 9.59 16.35 -16.35
C ASN A 30 8.42 17.06 -17.05
N LEU A 31 8.02 18.23 -16.57
CA LEU A 31 6.93 19.00 -17.16
C LEU A 31 7.27 19.52 -18.57
N ASP A 32 8.48 20.01 -18.77
CA ASP A 32 8.97 20.48 -20.08
C ASP A 32 8.97 19.35 -21.10
N PHE A 33 9.39 18.14 -20.70
CA PHE A 33 9.36 16.95 -21.55
C PHE A 33 7.94 16.62 -22.02
N PHE A 34 6.97 16.56 -21.11
CA PHE A 34 5.58 16.27 -21.49
C PHE A 34 4.97 17.41 -22.32
N GLY A 35 5.24 18.67 -21.99
CA GLY A 35 4.78 19.79 -22.80
C GLY A 35 5.32 19.79 -24.24
N ARG A 36 6.59 19.39 -24.42
CA ARG A 36 7.18 19.17 -25.75
C ARG A 36 6.54 18.01 -26.50
N LEU A 37 6.26 16.91 -25.78
CA LEU A 37 5.63 15.72 -26.37
C LEU A 37 4.25 16.07 -26.98
N PHE A 38 3.52 16.99 -26.35
CA PHE A 38 2.23 17.50 -26.85
C PHE A 38 2.35 18.71 -27.78
N GLY A 39 3.56 19.07 -28.21
CA GLY A 39 3.80 20.07 -29.26
C GLY A 39 3.58 21.53 -28.81
N GLN A 40 3.62 21.82 -27.49
CA GLN A 40 3.44 23.17 -26.98
C GLN A 40 4.62 24.09 -27.35
N ALA A 41 4.34 25.33 -27.76
CA ALA A 41 5.34 26.35 -27.99
C ALA A 41 6.08 26.69 -26.68
N ALA A 42 7.34 27.08 -26.75
CA ALA A 42 8.19 27.28 -25.58
C ALA A 42 7.60 28.25 -24.55
N ALA A 43 7.14 29.43 -25.01
CA ALA A 43 6.55 30.45 -24.13
C ALA A 43 5.24 29.99 -23.46
N GLU A 44 4.38 29.27 -24.19
CA GLU A 44 3.14 28.70 -23.67
C GLU A 44 3.44 27.63 -22.62
N ARG A 45 4.38 26.74 -22.92
CA ARG A 45 4.81 25.63 -22.04
C ARG A 45 5.37 26.15 -20.74
N GLU A 46 6.26 27.15 -20.78
CA GLU A 46 6.85 27.73 -19.59
C GLU A 46 5.80 28.39 -18.69
N ARG A 47 4.90 29.17 -19.28
CA ARG A 47 3.76 29.76 -18.55
C ARG A 47 2.92 28.68 -17.86
N ARG A 48 2.58 27.59 -18.56
CA ARG A 48 1.77 26.51 -18.00
C ARG A 48 2.50 25.75 -16.91
N ILE A 49 3.81 25.54 -17.05
CA ILE A 49 4.62 24.93 -16.00
C ILE A 49 4.54 25.76 -14.73
N ASP A 50 4.74 27.08 -14.84
CA ASP A 50 4.70 27.98 -13.70
C ASP A 50 3.32 28.01 -13.03
N ASP A 51 2.24 28.01 -13.81
CA ASP A 51 0.87 27.98 -13.29
C ASP A 51 0.58 26.66 -12.55
N LEU A 52 0.98 25.52 -13.11
CA LEU A 52 0.81 24.20 -12.48
C LEU A 52 1.65 24.09 -11.19
N LEU A 53 2.91 24.50 -11.22
CA LEU A 53 3.77 24.46 -10.04
C LEU A 53 3.24 25.36 -8.92
N ARG A 54 2.73 26.52 -9.27
CA ARG A 54 2.13 27.48 -8.31
C ARG A 54 0.85 26.91 -7.70
N SER A 55 -0.05 26.39 -8.53
CA SER A 55 -1.34 25.83 -8.08
C SER A 55 -1.18 24.59 -7.19
N THR A 56 -0.10 23.81 -7.38
CA THR A 56 0.20 22.59 -6.62
C THR A 56 1.15 22.82 -5.44
N GLY A 57 1.66 24.04 -5.26
CA GLY A 57 2.63 24.38 -4.21
C GLY A 57 4.02 23.75 -4.44
N MET A 58 4.36 23.45 -5.68
CA MET A 58 5.63 22.80 -6.02
C MET A 58 6.72 23.74 -6.56
N SER A 59 6.47 25.04 -6.62
CA SER A 59 7.41 26.03 -7.18
C SER A 59 8.78 25.99 -6.51
N ALA A 60 8.85 25.80 -5.19
CA ALA A 60 10.12 25.72 -4.43
C ALA A 60 10.96 24.46 -4.77
N PHE A 61 10.37 23.50 -5.46
CA PHE A 61 11.02 22.21 -5.81
C PHE A 61 11.32 22.09 -7.30
N ARG A 62 11.20 23.19 -8.06
CA ARG A 62 11.35 23.26 -9.52
C ARG A 62 12.58 22.51 -10.04
N GLU A 63 13.73 22.68 -9.39
CA GLU A 63 15.02 22.09 -9.80
C GLU A 63 15.33 20.75 -9.11
N ARG A 64 14.44 20.28 -8.22
CA ARG A 64 14.67 19.02 -7.49
C ARG A 64 14.41 17.82 -8.39
N PRO A 65 15.34 16.81 -8.45
CA PRO A 65 15.09 15.58 -9.17
C PRO A 65 13.85 14.84 -8.66
N ALA A 66 13.03 14.34 -9.57
CA ALA A 66 11.77 13.65 -9.23
C ALA A 66 11.99 12.42 -8.33
N GLY A 67 13.12 11.74 -8.46
CA GLY A 67 13.50 10.62 -7.59
C GLY A 67 13.62 10.99 -6.11
N LYS A 68 13.96 12.25 -5.80
CA LYS A 68 14.14 12.77 -4.43
C LYS A 68 12.86 13.41 -3.83
N LEU A 69 11.73 13.29 -4.50
CA LEU A 69 10.43 13.77 -4.03
C LEU A 69 9.78 12.73 -3.10
N SER A 70 8.96 13.19 -2.14
CA SER A 70 8.09 12.32 -1.36
C SER A 70 7.00 11.70 -2.25
N GLY A 71 6.33 10.64 -1.76
CA GLY A 71 5.24 9.98 -2.48
C GLY A 71 4.13 10.95 -2.90
N GLY A 72 3.63 11.78 -1.98
CA GLY A 72 2.61 12.79 -2.29
C GLY A 72 3.10 13.86 -3.28
N MET A 73 4.37 14.26 -3.22
CA MET A 73 4.95 15.18 -4.20
C MET A 73 5.09 14.55 -5.58
N LYS A 74 5.45 13.26 -5.66
CA LYS A 74 5.48 12.51 -6.94
C LYS A 74 4.09 12.43 -7.56
N GLN A 75 3.05 12.23 -6.76
CA GLN A 75 1.67 12.22 -7.25
C GLN A 75 1.24 13.61 -7.78
N LYS A 76 1.56 14.68 -7.04
CA LYS A 76 1.30 16.04 -7.52
C LYS A 76 2.03 16.33 -8.84
N LEU A 77 3.31 15.95 -8.96
CA LEU A 77 4.06 16.11 -10.20
C LEU A 77 3.48 15.26 -11.33
N GLY A 78 3.12 14.00 -11.07
CA GLY A 78 2.48 13.12 -12.04
C GLY A 78 1.17 13.71 -12.58
N LEU A 79 0.36 14.30 -11.70
CA LEU A 79 -0.85 15.02 -12.09
C LEU A 79 -0.53 16.26 -12.93
N CYS A 80 0.47 17.05 -12.56
CA CYS A 80 0.90 18.21 -13.35
C CYS A 80 1.35 17.79 -14.76
N CYS A 81 2.12 16.71 -14.87
CA CYS A 81 2.54 16.17 -16.17
C CYS A 81 1.34 15.71 -17.02
N ALA A 82 0.32 15.10 -16.38
CA ALA A 82 -0.92 14.72 -17.07
C ALA A 82 -1.74 15.95 -17.53
N LEU A 83 -1.71 17.05 -16.79
CA LEU A 83 -2.49 18.25 -17.06
C LEU A 83 -1.78 19.27 -17.94
N ILE A 84 -0.50 19.09 -18.28
CA ILE A 84 0.31 20.09 -18.99
C ILE A 84 -0.30 20.50 -20.35
N HIS A 85 -0.92 19.58 -21.05
CA HIS A 85 -1.51 19.75 -22.38
C HIS A 85 -3.00 20.12 -22.38
N ASP A 86 -3.57 20.43 -21.22
CA ASP A 86 -4.95 20.89 -21.07
C ASP A 86 -6.03 19.92 -21.58
N PRO A 87 -6.12 18.72 -21.02
CA PRO A 87 -7.02 17.68 -21.48
C PRO A 87 -8.49 17.99 -21.16
N ASP A 88 -9.41 17.48 -21.98
CA ASP A 88 -10.86 17.46 -21.72
C ASP A 88 -11.27 16.28 -20.82
N LEU A 89 -10.48 15.19 -20.85
CA LEU A 89 -10.68 14.00 -20.03
C LEU A 89 -9.39 13.64 -19.28
N LEU A 90 -9.48 13.61 -17.95
CA LEU A 90 -8.41 13.13 -17.07
C LEU A 90 -8.77 11.75 -16.53
N ILE A 91 -7.94 10.75 -16.81
CA ILE A 91 -8.09 9.38 -16.31
C ILE A 91 -7.02 9.15 -15.23
N LEU A 92 -7.48 8.77 -14.04
CA LEU A 92 -6.65 8.51 -12.88
C LEU A 92 -6.82 7.04 -12.47
N ASP A 93 -5.75 6.28 -12.47
CA ASP A 93 -5.74 4.87 -12.11
C ASP A 93 -5.10 4.69 -10.73
N GLU A 94 -5.93 4.47 -9.73
CA GLU A 94 -5.55 4.37 -8.31
C GLU A 94 -4.55 5.47 -7.87
N PRO A 95 -4.88 6.75 -8.07
CA PRO A 95 -3.91 7.85 -7.99
C PRO A 95 -3.34 8.07 -6.59
N THR A 96 -3.96 7.53 -5.56
CA THR A 96 -3.56 7.77 -4.16
C THR A 96 -3.11 6.50 -3.43
N THR A 97 -2.95 5.39 -4.15
CA THR A 97 -2.42 4.15 -3.57
C THR A 97 -1.01 4.35 -3.02
N GLY A 98 -0.81 4.02 -1.74
CA GLY A 98 0.45 4.24 -1.02
C GLY A 98 0.70 5.71 -0.62
N VAL A 99 -0.32 6.57 -0.68
CA VAL A 99 -0.26 7.98 -0.23
C VAL A 99 -0.92 8.10 1.15
N ASP A 100 -0.27 8.79 2.06
CA ASP A 100 -0.80 9.03 3.41
C ASP A 100 -2.10 9.87 3.40
N PRO A 101 -2.96 9.80 4.45
CA PRO A 101 -4.27 10.44 4.46
C PRO A 101 -4.24 11.95 4.24
N LEU A 102 -3.25 12.66 4.79
CA LEU A 102 -3.13 14.10 4.62
C LEU A 102 -2.80 14.46 3.17
N SER A 103 -1.80 13.81 2.59
CA SER A 103 -1.41 13.99 1.19
C SER A 103 -2.53 13.58 0.23
N ARG A 104 -3.30 12.53 0.57
CA ARG A 104 -4.48 12.08 -0.18
C ARG A 104 -5.57 13.15 -0.18
N ASN A 105 -5.92 13.71 0.97
CA ASN A 105 -6.90 14.79 1.05
C ASN A 105 -6.46 16.02 0.23
N GLN A 106 -5.18 16.42 0.35
CA GLN A 106 -4.63 17.53 -0.45
C GLN A 106 -4.70 17.25 -1.97
N PHE A 107 -4.49 16.00 -2.39
CA PHE A 107 -4.61 15.60 -3.79
C PHE A 107 -6.06 15.79 -4.30
N TRP A 108 -7.04 15.32 -3.55
CA TRP A 108 -8.46 15.46 -3.95
C TRP A 108 -8.95 16.91 -3.89
N GLU A 109 -8.50 17.70 -2.92
CA GLU A 109 -8.76 19.13 -2.90
C GLU A 109 -8.15 19.85 -4.12
N LEU A 110 -6.97 19.44 -4.55
CA LEU A 110 -6.34 19.95 -5.77
C LEU A 110 -7.18 19.61 -7.01
N ILE A 111 -7.62 18.36 -7.14
CA ILE A 111 -8.53 17.95 -8.25
C ILE A 111 -9.81 18.79 -8.23
N ALA A 112 -10.44 18.98 -7.07
CA ALA A 112 -11.65 19.78 -6.93
C ALA A 112 -11.44 21.24 -7.38
N ARG A 113 -10.32 21.87 -7.00
CA ARG A 113 -9.95 23.21 -7.44
C ARG A 113 -9.74 23.30 -8.96
N ILE A 114 -9.06 22.30 -9.54
CA ILE A 114 -8.83 22.25 -11.00
C ILE A 114 -10.17 22.12 -11.74
N ARG A 115 -11.07 21.23 -11.27
CA ARG A 115 -12.43 21.09 -11.84
C ARG A 115 -13.24 22.38 -11.76
N ALA A 116 -13.18 23.09 -10.63
CA ALA A 116 -13.88 24.36 -10.47
C ALA A 116 -13.40 25.43 -11.48
N GLN A 117 -12.12 25.44 -11.83
CA GLN A 117 -11.56 26.32 -12.85
C GLN A 117 -11.83 25.83 -14.28
N ARG A 118 -12.17 24.56 -14.45
CA ARG A 118 -12.38 23.87 -15.74
C ARG A 118 -13.65 23.02 -15.70
N PRO A 119 -14.83 23.61 -15.70
CA PRO A 119 -16.09 22.87 -15.59
C PRO A 119 -16.34 21.91 -16.77
N GLN A 120 -15.65 22.08 -17.89
CA GLN A 120 -15.76 21.20 -19.07
C GLN A 120 -14.90 19.93 -18.93
N MET A 121 -13.94 19.88 -18.00
CA MET A 121 -13.07 18.73 -17.85
C MET A 121 -13.78 17.61 -17.10
N SER A 122 -13.86 16.44 -17.72
CA SER A 122 -14.33 15.21 -17.09
C SER A 122 -13.17 14.50 -16.38
N VAL A 123 -13.42 13.90 -15.22
CA VAL A 123 -12.45 13.10 -14.48
C VAL A 123 -13.00 11.69 -14.27
N LEU A 124 -12.27 10.69 -14.77
CA LEU A 124 -12.56 9.27 -14.55
C LEU A 124 -11.52 8.72 -13.59
N VAL A 125 -11.98 8.11 -12.51
CA VAL A 125 -11.10 7.56 -11.47
C VAL A 125 -11.37 6.07 -11.30
N ALA A 126 -10.34 5.26 -11.38
CA ALA A 126 -10.36 3.90 -10.86
C ALA A 126 -9.78 3.92 -9.44
N THR A 127 -10.50 3.37 -8.46
CA THR A 127 -10.04 3.28 -7.07
C THR A 127 -10.62 2.05 -6.38
N ALA A 128 -9.83 1.44 -5.48
CA ALA A 128 -10.28 0.43 -4.54
C ALA A 128 -10.71 1.06 -3.19
N TYR A 129 -10.52 2.37 -3.00
CA TYR A 129 -10.81 3.07 -1.74
C TYR A 129 -12.23 3.61 -1.72
N MET A 130 -13.08 2.97 -0.92
CA MET A 130 -14.50 3.36 -0.80
C MET A 130 -14.69 4.76 -0.21
N GLU A 131 -13.78 5.21 0.68
CA GLU A 131 -13.77 6.56 1.23
C GLU A 131 -13.54 7.64 0.16
N GLU A 132 -12.79 7.34 -0.89
CA GLU A 132 -12.61 8.23 -2.04
C GLU A 132 -13.84 8.23 -2.94
N ALA A 133 -14.38 7.04 -3.19
CA ALA A 133 -15.57 6.86 -4.02
C ALA A 133 -16.79 7.62 -3.46
N GLU A 134 -16.89 7.80 -2.16
CA GLU A 134 -17.93 8.63 -1.51
C GLU A 134 -17.93 10.11 -1.98
N ARG A 135 -16.83 10.59 -2.54
CA ARG A 135 -16.66 11.97 -3.01
C ARG A 135 -17.05 12.18 -4.48
N PHE A 136 -17.32 11.10 -5.22
CA PHE A 136 -17.55 11.17 -6.65
C PHE A 136 -19.04 11.34 -6.99
N ASP A 137 -19.28 12.00 -8.12
CA ASP A 137 -20.66 12.31 -8.55
C ASP A 137 -21.40 11.04 -8.99
N HIS A 138 -20.69 10.11 -9.66
CA HIS A 138 -21.25 8.88 -10.20
C HIS A 138 -20.25 7.73 -10.08
N LEU A 139 -20.73 6.56 -9.73
CA LEU A 139 -19.94 5.35 -9.53
C LEU A 139 -20.36 4.25 -10.49
N VAL A 140 -19.39 3.46 -10.90
CA VAL A 140 -19.59 2.18 -11.60
C VAL A 140 -18.88 1.11 -10.78
N ALA A 141 -19.62 0.31 -10.03
CA ALA A 141 -19.10 -0.81 -9.28
C ALA A 141 -18.81 -1.98 -10.23
N MET A 142 -17.58 -2.49 -10.19
CA MET A 142 -17.13 -3.56 -11.10
C MET A 142 -16.51 -4.72 -10.32
N ASP A 143 -16.73 -5.94 -10.82
CA ASP A 143 -16.06 -7.15 -10.37
C ASP A 143 -15.87 -8.13 -11.53
N ALA A 144 -14.71 -8.79 -11.59
CA ALA A 144 -14.36 -9.77 -12.61
C ALA A 144 -14.66 -9.30 -14.05
N GLY A 145 -14.41 -8.02 -14.37
CA GLY A 145 -14.66 -7.43 -15.68
C GLY A 145 -16.14 -7.14 -16.00
N ARG A 146 -17.04 -7.25 -15.02
CA ARG A 146 -18.48 -6.99 -15.18
C ARG A 146 -18.91 -5.81 -14.32
N VAL A 147 -19.84 -5.01 -14.85
CA VAL A 147 -20.53 -3.98 -14.07
C VAL A 147 -21.56 -4.65 -13.16
N LEU A 148 -21.45 -4.41 -11.86
CA LEU A 148 -22.39 -4.90 -10.85
C LEU A 148 -23.54 -3.90 -10.64
N ALA A 149 -23.21 -2.62 -10.59
CA ALA A 149 -24.13 -1.54 -10.38
C ALA A 149 -23.52 -0.21 -10.82
N GLU A 150 -24.40 0.77 -11.09
CA GLU A 150 -24.03 2.16 -11.35
C GLU A 150 -25.01 3.08 -10.62
N GLY A 151 -24.56 4.31 -10.32
CA GLY A 151 -25.32 5.35 -9.64
C GLY A 151 -24.46 6.22 -8.74
N SER A 152 -25.05 7.20 -8.09
CA SER A 152 -24.38 7.98 -7.05
C SER A 152 -24.10 7.13 -5.79
N PRO A 153 -23.16 7.54 -4.91
CA PRO A 153 -22.94 6.85 -3.64
C PRO A 153 -24.22 6.68 -2.81
N ALA A 154 -25.08 7.70 -2.78
CA ALA A 154 -26.35 7.66 -2.05
C ALA A 154 -27.35 6.64 -2.65
N GLU A 155 -27.47 6.59 -3.97
CA GLU A 155 -28.33 5.63 -4.67
C GLU A 155 -27.87 4.19 -4.45
N LEU A 156 -26.57 3.93 -4.49
CA LEU A 156 -26.02 2.60 -4.24
C LEU A 156 -26.28 2.13 -2.81
N ARG A 157 -26.11 3.00 -1.80
CA ARG A 157 -26.44 2.69 -0.41
C ARG A 157 -27.93 2.42 -0.24
N THR A 158 -28.78 3.26 -0.79
CA THR A 158 -30.25 3.10 -0.70
C THR A 158 -30.70 1.79 -1.34
N ARG A 159 -30.19 1.47 -2.52
CA ARG A 159 -30.53 0.24 -3.26
C ARG A 159 -30.12 -1.03 -2.53
N THR A 160 -29.02 -1.00 -1.78
CA THR A 160 -28.53 -2.15 -1.01
C THR A 160 -29.01 -2.19 0.44
N GLY A 161 -29.62 -1.11 0.93
CA GLY A 161 -30.01 -0.98 2.34
C GLY A 161 -28.83 -0.85 3.30
N CYS A 162 -27.64 -0.49 2.81
CA CYS A 162 -26.41 -0.41 3.59
C CYS A 162 -26.13 1.01 4.08
N THR A 163 -25.40 1.14 5.21
CA THR A 163 -25.05 2.43 5.79
C THR A 163 -23.75 2.99 5.19
N SER A 164 -22.83 2.14 4.73
CA SER A 164 -21.57 2.53 4.09
C SER A 164 -21.48 2.06 2.64
N LEU A 165 -20.67 2.75 1.83
CA LEU A 165 -20.41 2.35 0.45
C LEU A 165 -19.64 1.03 0.38
N GLU A 166 -18.77 0.75 1.35
CA GLU A 166 -18.04 -0.50 1.46
C GLU A 166 -19.00 -1.70 1.64
N GLN A 167 -19.95 -1.59 2.58
CA GLN A 167 -20.99 -2.61 2.75
C GLN A 167 -21.88 -2.74 1.52
N ALA A 168 -22.21 -1.61 0.87
CA ALA A 168 -22.98 -1.61 -0.37
C ALA A 168 -22.24 -2.36 -1.49
N PHE A 169 -20.94 -2.12 -1.66
CA PHE A 169 -20.13 -2.84 -2.64
C PHE A 169 -20.10 -4.35 -2.37
N ILE A 170 -19.87 -4.76 -1.12
CA ILE A 170 -19.88 -6.17 -0.73
C ILE A 170 -21.25 -6.81 -1.01
N ALA A 171 -22.36 -6.11 -0.70
CA ALA A 171 -23.70 -6.60 -0.97
C ALA A 171 -24.02 -6.78 -2.46
N LEU A 172 -23.35 -6.03 -3.34
CA LEU A 172 -23.47 -6.12 -4.81
C LEU A 172 -22.68 -7.26 -5.42
N LEU A 173 -21.68 -7.81 -4.70
CA LEU A 173 -20.87 -8.92 -5.22
C LEU A 173 -21.70 -10.20 -5.43
N PRO A 174 -21.29 -11.09 -6.34
CA PRO A 174 -21.89 -12.41 -6.53
C PRO A 174 -21.93 -13.20 -5.21
N GLU A 175 -22.98 -14.01 -5.05
CA GLU A 175 -23.24 -14.75 -3.81
C GLU A 175 -22.04 -15.66 -3.41
N GLU A 176 -21.34 -16.23 -4.37
CA GLU A 176 -20.15 -17.06 -4.16
C GLU A 176 -19.04 -16.31 -3.42
N LYS A 177 -18.82 -15.03 -3.77
CA LYS A 177 -17.83 -14.16 -3.12
C LYS A 177 -18.33 -13.66 -1.76
N ARG A 178 -19.64 -13.39 -1.64
CA ARG A 178 -20.26 -12.96 -0.37
C ARG A 178 -20.25 -14.06 0.68
N ARG A 179 -20.51 -15.32 0.31
CA ARG A 179 -20.50 -16.47 1.24
C ARG A 179 -19.15 -16.69 1.90
N GLY A 180 -18.06 -16.32 1.25
CA GLY A 180 -16.70 -16.37 1.81
C GLY A 180 -16.35 -15.15 2.67
N HIS A 181 -17.12 -14.07 2.60
CA HIS A 181 -16.91 -12.87 3.37
C HIS A 181 -17.56 -13.01 4.76
N ARG A 182 -16.74 -12.91 5.79
CA ARG A 182 -17.20 -12.76 7.18
C ARG A 182 -16.71 -11.42 7.69
N GLU A 183 -17.61 -10.67 8.33
CA GLU A 183 -17.18 -9.48 9.05
C GLU A 183 -16.11 -9.88 10.07
N VAL A 184 -15.00 -9.16 10.05
CA VAL A 184 -13.86 -9.47 10.91
C VAL A 184 -14.25 -9.15 12.36
N VAL A 185 -14.44 -10.20 13.16
CA VAL A 185 -14.73 -10.06 14.60
C VAL A 185 -13.40 -10.07 15.34
N ILE A 186 -13.05 -8.95 15.95
CA ILE A 186 -11.82 -8.83 16.73
C ILE A 186 -12.03 -9.51 18.08
N GLN A 187 -11.40 -10.67 18.24
CA GLN A 187 -11.34 -11.35 19.53
C GLN A 187 -10.36 -10.62 20.44
N PRO A 188 -10.71 -10.36 21.71
CA PRO A 188 -9.78 -9.71 22.63
C PRO A 188 -8.53 -10.55 22.83
N LEU A 189 -7.40 -9.86 22.96
CA LEU A 189 -6.13 -10.50 23.32
C LEU A 189 -6.25 -11.11 24.72
N GLN A 190 -5.82 -12.36 24.89
CA GLN A 190 -5.67 -12.93 26.23
C GLN A 190 -4.56 -12.16 26.96
N ASP A 191 -4.79 -11.83 28.23
CA ASP A 191 -3.85 -11.03 29.01
C ASP A 191 -2.52 -11.80 29.18
N ASN A 192 -1.49 -11.32 28.49
CA ASN A 192 -0.14 -11.84 28.57
C ASN A 192 0.80 -10.69 28.88
N SER A 193 1.50 -10.77 30.00
CA SER A 193 2.43 -9.75 30.46
C SER A 193 3.81 -9.82 29.79
N GLU A 194 4.10 -10.89 29.04
CA GLU A 194 5.38 -11.08 28.35
C GLU A 194 5.55 -10.05 27.23
N ILE A 195 6.69 -9.33 27.25
CA ILE A 195 7.04 -8.36 26.20
C ILE A 195 7.79 -9.08 25.09
N ALA A 196 7.22 -9.07 23.90
CA ALA A 196 7.83 -9.65 22.71
C ALA A 196 8.77 -8.67 22.00
N ILE A 197 8.38 -7.40 21.90
CA ILE A 197 9.19 -6.35 21.24
C ILE A 197 9.31 -5.16 22.20
N GLU A 198 10.52 -4.66 22.40
CA GLU A 198 10.78 -3.43 23.14
C GLU A 198 11.74 -2.54 22.35
N ALA A 199 11.36 -1.30 22.15
CA ALA A 199 12.20 -0.23 21.64
C ALA A 199 12.52 0.75 22.76
N LYS A 200 13.80 1.08 22.95
CA LYS A 200 14.27 2.03 23.97
C LYS A 200 15.09 3.12 23.31
N GLY A 201 14.53 4.30 23.13
CA GLY A 201 15.21 5.47 22.59
C GLY A 201 15.78 5.22 21.19
N LEU A 202 15.13 4.40 20.35
CA LEU A 202 15.62 4.07 19.02
C LEU A 202 15.77 5.33 18.17
N THR A 203 16.99 5.57 17.70
CA THR A 203 17.34 6.70 16.85
C THR A 203 18.08 6.23 15.61
N MET A 204 17.73 6.81 14.47
CA MET A 204 18.42 6.57 13.20
C MET A 204 18.80 7.86 12.50
N ARG A 205 20.10 8.02 12.26
CA ARG A 205 20.68 9.17 11.56
C ARG A 205 21.31 8.74 10.23
N PHE A 206 21.06 9.50 9.20
CA PHE A 206 21.73 9.38 7.91
C PHE A 206 22.49 10.70 7.63
N GLY A 207 23.75 10.77 8.07
CA GLY A 207 24.47 12.05 8.14
C GLY A 207 23.75 13.01 9.09
N ASP A 208 23.45 14.22 8.61
CA ASP A 208 22.73 15.24 9.37
C ASP A 208 21.21 15.00 9.46
N PHE A 209 20.67 14.07 8.67
CA PHE A 209 19.24 13.78 8.66
C PHE A 209 18.86 12.76 9.72
N VAL A 210 17.95 13.14 10.62
CA VAL A 210 17.39 12.26 11.64
C VAL A 210 16.10 11.64 11.09
N ALA A 211 16.14 10.36 10.77
CA ALA A 211 14.99 9.63 10.22
C ALA A 211 14.05 9.10 11.31
N VAL A 212 14.60 8.73 12.47
CA VAL A 212 13.88 8.30 13.68
C VAL A 212 14.58 8.93 14.89
N ASP A 213 13.83 9.52 15.80
CA ASP A 213 14.35 10.25 16.95
C ASP A 213 13.78 9.71 18.27
N ALA A 214 14.61 9.03 19.05
CA ALA A 214 14.37 8.56 20.42
C ALA A 214 13.03 7.80 20.63
N VAL A 215 12.62 6.98 19.67
CA VAL A 215 11.34 6.26 19.74
C VAL A 215 11.39 5.12 20.74
N SER A 216 10.41 5.08 21.67
CA SER A 216 10.27 4.05 22.70
C SER A 216 8.87 3.49 22.76
N PHE A 217 8.75 2.15 22.75
CA PHE A 217 7.47 1.43 22.92
C PHE A 217 7.71 -0.03 23.32
N ARG A 218 6.64 -0.68 23.78
CA ARG A 218 6.61 -2.11 24.12
C ARG A 218 5.41 -2.77 23.50
N ILE A 219 5.59 -4.00 22.99
CA ILE A 219 4.54 -4.81 22.39
C ILE A 219 4.50 -6.14 23.14
N ARG A 220 3.32 -6.55 23.57
CA ARG A 220 3.11 -7.80 24.29
C ARG A 220 3.09 -8.98 23.32
N ARG A 221 3.39 -10.17 23.85
CA ARG A 221 3.30 -11.40 23.04
C ARG A 221 1.86 -11.64 22.57
N GLY A 222 1.71 -11.97 21.28
CA GLY A 222 0.43 -12.18 20.64
C GLY A 222 -0.36 -10.91 20.30
N GLU A 223 0.14 -9.70 20.67
CA GLU A 223 -0.51 -8.42 20.38
C GLU A 223 -0.42 -8.09 18.88
N ILE A 224 -1.49 -7.55 18.31
CA ILE A 224 -1.48 -6.87 17.00
C ILE A 224 -1.32 -5.38 17.27
N PHE A 225 -0.12 -4.87 17.06
CA PHE A 225 0.25 -3.49 17.32
C PHE A 225 0.26 -2.66 16.03
N GLY A 226 -0.58 -1.62 15.97
CA GLY A 226 -0.69 -0.71 14.85
C GLY A 226 0.27 0.48 14.95
N PHE A 227 1.15 0.64 13.97
CA PHE A 227 2.10 1.75 13.90
C PHE A 227 1.67 2.75 12.84
N LEU A 228 1.02 3.82 13.29
CA LEU A 228 0.45 4.85 12.44
C LEU A 228 1.42 5.99 12.17
N GLY A 229 1.34 6.56 10.98
CA GLY A 229 2.09 7.76 10.64
C GLY A 229 2.04 8.10 9.16
N SER A 230 2.36 9.35 8.83
CA SER A 230 2.47 9.82 7.44
C SER A 230 3.64 9.17 6.71
N ASN A 231 3.65 9.24 5.38
CA ASN A 231 4.78 8.77 4.59
C ASN A 231 6.04 9.59 4.91
N GLY A 232 7.16 8.87 5.09
CA GLY A 232 8.45 9.49 5.44
C GLY A 232 8.64 9.80 6.93
N CYS A 233 7.70 9.46 7.83
CA CYS A 233 7.85 9.68 9.27
C CYS A 233 8.76 8.66 9.98
N GLY A 234 9.43 7.74 9.27
CA GLY A 234 10.36 6.78 9.84
C GLY A 234 9.80 5.38 10.12
N LYS A 235 8.53 5.05 9.77
CA LYS A 235 7.91 3.72 10.01
C LYS A 235 8.77 2.56 9.52
N SER A 236 9.05 2.52 8.21
CA SER A 236 9.84 1.45 7.61
C SER A 236 11.29 1.41 8.15
N THR A 237 11.85 2.56 8.53
CA THR A 237 13.17 2.64 9.17
C THR A 237 13.14 1.99 10.55
N THR A 238 12.13 2.30 11.37
CA THR A 238 11.93 1.68 12.69
C THR A 238 11.76 0.17 12.55
N MET A 239 10.93 -0.30 11.61
CA MET A 239 10.75 -1.72 11.34
C MET A 239 12.05 -2.44 10.97
N LYS A 240 12.89 -1.81 10.13
CA LYS A 240 14.19 -2.36 9.76
C LYS A 240 15.15 -2.44 10.95
N MET A 241 15.09 -1.50 11.90
CA MET A 241 15.87 -1.57 13.14
C MET A 241 15.39 -2.73 14.02
N LEU A 242 14.08 -2.92 14.18
CA LEU A 242 13.50 -4.02 14.93
C LEU A 242 13.79 -5.41 14.34
N THR A 243 13.95 -5.50 13.02
CA THR A 243 14.28 -6.76 12.34
C THR A 243 15.78 -7.05 12.27
N GLY A 244 16.63 -6.13 12.76
CA GLY A 244 18.08 -6.23 12.59
C GLY A 244 18.56 -6.06 11.14
N LEU A 245 17.70 -5.57 10.22
CA LEU A 245 18.09 -5.23 8.85
C LEU A 245 18.88 -3.92 8.78
N LEU A 246 18.70 -3.06 9.77
CA LEU A 246 19.37 -1.77 9.89
C LEU A 246 19.82 -1.60 11.36
N PRO A 247 21.12 -1.41 11.63
CA PRO A 247 21.58 -1.11 12.98
C PRO A 247 21.09 0.28 13.40
N ALA A 248 20.60 0.42 14.63
CA ALA A 248 20.25 1.73 15.18
C ALA A 248 21.51 2.59 15.38
N SER A 249 21.40 3.90 15.22
CA SER A 249 22.47 4.85 15.54
C SER A 249 22.62 5.04 17.04
N GLU A 250 21.47 5.06 17.77
CA GLU A 250 21.39 5.17 19.22
C GLU A 250 20.18 4.38 19.74
N GLY A 251 20.19 4.02 21.02
CA GLY A 251 19.11 3.24 21.65
C GLY A 251 19.20 1.74 21.38
N GLU A 252 18.20 1.02 21.81
CA GLU A 252 18.18 -0.46 21.77
C GLU A 252 16.84 -0.98 21.24
N ALA A 253 16.91 -2.03 20.42
CA ALA A 253 15.78 -2.88 20.07
C ALA A 253 15.96 -4.23 20.75
N LEU A 254 14.93 -4.71 21.44
CA LEU A 254 14.95 -6.02 22.09
C LEU A 254 13.78 -6.88 21.58
N LEU A 255 14.07 -8.14 21.30
CA LEU A 255 13.09 -9.18 21.01
C LEU A 255 13.13 -10.22 22.15
N PHE A 256 12.02 -10.41 22.85
CA PHE A 256 11.92 -11.27 24.03
C PHE A 256 13.04 -11.02 25.06
N GLY A 257 13.32 -9.75 25.32
CA GLY A 257 14.36 -9.32 26.26
C GLY A 257 15.80 -9.44 25.77
N GLN A 258 16.04 -9.94 24.55
CA GLN A 258 17.37 -10.05 23.95
C GLN A 258 17.59 -8.91 22.95
N THR A 259 18.72 -8.24 23.03
CA THR A 259 19.07 -7.17 22.09
C THR A 259 19.19 -7.73 20.67
N VAL A 260 18.60 -7.02 19.71
CA VAL A 260 18.65 -7.38 18.28
C VAL A 260 20.06 -7.18 17.75
N ASP A 261 20.75 -8.26 17.44
CA ASP A 261 22.03 -8.21 16.71
C ASP A 261 21.77 -8.41 15.21
N PRO A 262 22.12 -7.44 14.35
CA PRO A 262 21.99 -7.57 12.91
C PRO A 262 22.78 -8.75 12.30
N ARG A 263 23.77 -9.29 13.02
CA ARG A 263 24.61 -10.42 12.59
C ARG A 263 24.07 -11.76 13.04
N ASP A 264 23.15 -11.77 14.02
CA ASP A 264 22.60 -13.00 14.57
C ASP A 264 21.46 -13.54 13.70
N MET A 265 21.73 -14.67 13.04
CA MET A 265 20.75 -15.39 12.25
C MET A 265 19.65 -16.06 13.10
N ALA A 266 19.93 -16.38 14.36
CA ALA A 266 18.92 -16.98 15.26
C ALA A 266 17.80 -15.97 15.56
N THR A 267 18.16 -14.73 15.84
CA THR A 267 17.19 -13.63 16.01
C THR A 267 16.36 -13.41 14.75
N ARG A 268 16.98 -13.43 13.57
CA ARG A 268 16.26 -13.25 12.27
C ARG A 268 15.25 -14.36 12.00
N ARG A 269 15.52 -15.59 12.40
CA ARG A 269 14.59 -16.72 12.23
C ARG A 269 13.33 -16.60 13.08
N ARG A 270 13.36 -15.79 14.14
CA ARG A 270 12.18 -15.54 14.98
C ARG A 270 11.25 -14.48 14.39
N VAL A 271 11.68 -13.80 13.32
CA VAL A 271 10.95 -12.67 12.72
C VAL A 271 10.58 -12.98 11.27
N GLY A 272 9.31 -12.90 10.95
CA GLY A 272 8.80 -12.79 9.59
C GLY A 272 8.67 -11.32 9.18
N TYR A 273 9.02 -10.99 7.96
CA TYR A 273 8.93 -9.63 7.44
C TYR A 273 8.23 -9.60 6.09
N MET A 274 7.25 -8.72 5.97
CA MET A 274 6.57 -8.42 4.71
C MET A 274 6.72 -6.93 4.40
N SER A 275 7.42 -6.62 3.31
CA SER A 275 7.64 -5.26 2.85
C SER A 275 6.42 -4.72 2.08
N GLN A 276 6.27 -3.39 2.03
CA GLN A 276 5.23 -2.71 1.27
C GLN A 276 5.25 -3.08 -0.23
N ALA A 277 6.44 -3.12 -0.84
CA ALA A 277 6.60 -3.56 -2.21
C ALA A 277 6.60 -5.09 -2.28
N PHE A 278 5.98 -5.63 -3.33
CA PHE A 278 6.07 -7.06 -3.60
C PHE A 278 7.54 -7.46 -3.83
N SER A 279 8.09 -8.23 -2.90
CA SER A 279 9.52 -8.57 -2.84
C SER A 279 9.84 -10.03 -3.18
N LEU A 280 8.83 -10.79 -3.64
CA LEU A 280 9.02 -12.18 -4.05
C LEU A 280 9.51 -12.26 -5.49
N TYR A 281 10.07 -13.41 -5.85
CA TYR A 281 10.63 -13.64 -7.17
C TYR A 281 9.50 -13.82 -8.19
N SER A 282 9.39 -12.88 -9.14
CA SER A 282 8.36 -12.85 -10.17
C SER A 282 8.51 -13.99 -11.19
N GLU A 283 9.73 -14.49 -11.36
CA GLU A 283 10.08 -15.58 -12.28
C GLU A 283 9.81 -16.98 -11.70
N LEU A 284 9.55 -17.07 -10.40
CA LEU A 284 9.23 -18.31 -9.70
C LEU A 284 7.72 -18.44 -9.48
N THR A 285 7.20 -19.65 -9.59
CA THR A 285 5.81 -19.94 -9.26
C THR A 285 5.52 -19.71 -7.78
N VAL A 286 4.24 -19.71 -7.38
CA VAL A 286 3.82 -19.67 -5.97
C VAL A 286 4.52 -20.75 -5.16
N ARG A 287 4.49 -21.99 -5.65
CA ARG A 287 5.16 -23.15 -5.03
C ARG A 287 6.65 -22.90 -4.84
N GLN A 288 7.33 -22.51 -5.91
CA GLN A 288 8.77 -22.28 -5.90
C GLN A 288 9.18 -21.14 -4.96
N ASN A 289 8.37 -20.09 -4.86
CA ASN A 289 8.61 -19.01 -3.88
C ASN A 289 8.51 -19.55 -2.44
N LEU A 290 7.50 -20.35 -2.12
CA LEU A 290 7.36 -20.98 -0.80
C LEU A 290 8.53 -21.91 -0.49
N GLU A 291 8.89 -22.82 -1.40
CA GLU A 291 10.03 -23.75 -1.24
C GLU A 291 11.35 -23.00 -1.04
N LEU A 292 11.62 -21.99 -1.86
CA LEU A 292 12.84 -21.19 -1.76
C LEU A 292 12.97 -20.53 -0.39
N HIS A 293 11.89 -19.88 0.09
CA HIS A 293 11.94 -19.22 1.38
C HIS A 293 12.00 -20.20 2.55
N ALA A 294 11.34 -21.36 2.46
CA ALA A 294 11.53 -22.41 3.43
C ALA A 294 13.00 -22.84 3.57
N ARG A 295 13.71 -22.98 2.42
CA ARG A 295 15.15 -23.30 2.41
C ARG A 295 16.01 -22.15 2.93
N LEU A 296 15.71 -20.90 2.55
CA LEU A 296 16.42 -19.71 3.03
C LEU A 296 16.35 -19.55 4.56
N PHE A 297 15.19 -19.89 5.15
CA PHE A 297 14.99 -19.88 6.59
C PHE A 297 15.37 -21.22 7.27
N HIS A 298 16.05 -22.11 6.53
CA HIS A 298 16.56 -23.39 7.03
C HIS A 298 15.48 -24.32 7.62
N VAL A 299 14.29 -24.34 7.05
CA VAL A 299 13.32 -25.40 7.35
C VAL A 299 13.92 -26.73 6.95
N PRO A 300 13.87 -27.78 7.82
CA PRO A 300 14.43 -29.09 7.48
C PRO A 300 13.86 -29.63 6.18
N ALA A 301 14.73 -30.14 5.30
CA ALA A 301 14.34 -30.58 3.95
C ALA A 301 13.15 -31.55 3.95
N ALA A 302 13.12 -32.46 4.92
CA ALA A 302 12.04 -33.44 5.09
C ALA A 302 10.67 -32.80 5.45
N GLN A 303 10.64 -31.55 5.89
CA GLN A 303 9.42 -30.84 6.29
C GLN A 303 8.95 -29.82 5.26
N ILE A 304 9.73 -29.54 4.21
CA ILE A 304 9.43 -28.47 3.25
C ILE A 304 8.10 -28.74 2.55
N ASP A 305 7.89 -29.93 2.02
CA ASP A 305 6.69 -30.28 1.24
C ASP A 305 5.43 -30.16 2.11
N ASP A 306 5.47 -30.70 3.34
CA ASP A 306 4.36 -30.60 4.28
C ASP A 306 4.07 -29.15 4.66
N ARG A 307 5.13 -28.35 4.85
CA ARG A 307 5.03 -26.94 5.18
C ARG A 307 4.42 -26.13 4.03
N VAL A 308 4.87 -26.36 2.81
CA VAL A 308 4.32 -25.75 1.60
C VAL A 308 2.86 -26.13 1.42
N ALA A 309 2.50 -27.41 1.61
CA ALA A 309 1.11 -27.86 1.55
C ALA A 309 0.24 -27.22 2.65
N ALA A 310 0.76 -27.04 3.86
CA ALA A 310 0.07 -26.35 4.95
C ALA A 310 -0.17 -24.87 4.61
N MET A 311 0.83 -24.17 4.07
CA MET A 311 0.69 -22.79 3.60
C MET A 311 -0.33 -22.68 2.48
N ALA A 312 -0.29 -23.58 1.50
CA ALA A 312 -1.24 -23.59 0.39
C ALA A 312 -2.70 -23.69 0.88
N ARG A 313 -2.96 -24.55 1.88
CA ARG A 313 -4.30 -24.69 2.49
C ARG A 313 -4.69 -23.49 3.32
N ARG A 314 -3.83 -23.04 4.25
CA ARG A 314 -4.13 -21.97 5.20
C ARG A 314 -4.37 -20.62 4.52
N PHE A 315 -3.61 -20.34 3.47
CA PHE A 315 -3.66 -19.07 2.76
C PHE A 315 -4.47 -19.11 1.46
N ASP A 316 -5.19 -20.25 1.23
CA ASP A 316 -6.03 -20.44 0.04
C ASP A 316 -5.27 -20.20 -1.27
N LEU A 317 -4.09 -20.82 -1.39
CA LEU A 317 -3.22 -20.72 -2.56
C LEU A 317 -3.27 -21.95 -3.44
N GLY A 318 -4.03 -22.99 -3.07
CA GLY A 318 -4.03 -24.30 -3.74
C GLY A 318 -4.27 -24.25 -5.24
N ALA A 319 -5.23 -23.41 -5.68
CA ALA A 319 -5.58 -23.27 -7.10
C ALA A 319 -4.53 -22.53 -7.95
N VAL A 320 -3.57 -21.85 -7.30
CA VAL A 320 -2.61 -20.95 -7.99
C VAL A 320 -1.16 -21.37 -7.81
N MET A 321 -0.89 -22.54 -7.22
CA MET A 321 0.45 -23.00 -6.85
C MET A 321 1.46 -23.00 -8.01
N ASP A 322 1.01 -23.27 -9.22
CA ASP A 322 1.86 -23.35 -10.40
C ASP A 322 1.82 -22.07 -11.26
N MET A 323 1.17 -21.02 -10.76
CA MET A 323 1.12 -19.70 -11.42
C MET A 323 2.27 -18.80 -11.01
N LEU A 324 2.67 -17.89 -11.91
CA LEU A 324 3.61 -16.81 -11.59
C LEU A 324 2.89 -15.70 -10.81
N PRO A 325 3.54 -15.06 -9.83
CA PRO A 325 2.96 -13.99 -9.01
C PRO A 325 2.38 -12.82 -9.80
N GLU A 326 2.98 -12.47 -10.94
CA GLU A 326 2.50 -11.36 -11.78
C GLU A 326 1.11 -11.60 -12.38
N ARG A 327 0.69 -12.86 -12.52
CA ARG A 327 -0.63 -13.24 -13.04
C ARG A 327 -1.72 -13.28 -11.96
N LEU A 328 -1.34 -13.11 -10.70
CA LEU A 328 -2.27 -13.19 -9.58
C LEU A 328 -2.91 -11.82 -9.29
N PRO A 329 -4.19 -11.80 -8.90
CA PRO A 329 -4.81 -10.63 -8.29
C PRO A 329 -4.01 -10.14 -7.07
N LEU A 330 -4.07 -8.84 -6.78
CA LEU A 330 -3.29 -8.23 -5.70
C LEU A 330 -3.55 -8.89 -4.34
N GLY A 331 -4.80 -9.18 -4.00
CA GLY A 331 -5.15 -9.85 -2.73
C GLY A 331 -4.51 -11.23 -2.58
N ILE A 332 -4.43 -12.02 -3.67
CA ILE A 332 -3.75 -13.33 -3.67
C ILE A 332 -2.22 -13.14 -3.54
N ARG A 333 -1.65 -12.14 -4.20
CA ARG A 333 -0.22 -11.79 -4.02
C ARG A 333 0.11 -11.43 -2.58
N GLN A 334 -0.77 -10.69 -1.91
CA GLN A 334 -0.58 -10.32 -0.50
C GLN A 334 -0.68 -11.56 0.41
N ARG A 335 -1.64 -12.47 0.15
CA ARG A 335 -1.70 -13.76 0.87
C ARG A 335 -0.44 -14.61 0.66
N LEU A 336 0.11 -14.64 -0.55
CA LEU A 336 1.38 -15.32 -0.83
C LEU A 336 2.54 -14.67 -0.07
N SER A 337 2.63 -13.36 -0.04
CA SER A 337 3.68 -12.63 0.70
C SER A 337 3.60 -12.92 2.20
N LEU A 338 2.38 -12.97 2.76
CA LEU A 338 2.16 -13.34 4.16
C LEU A 338 2.53 -14.82 4.42
N ALA A 339 2.11 -15.75 3.54
CA ALA A 339 2.46 -17.17 3.64
C ALA A 339 3.98 -17.39 3.65
N VAL A 340 4.70 -16.68 2.77
CA VAL A 340 6.17 -16.71 2.74
C VAL A 340 6.78 -16.15 4.02
N ALA A 341 6.24 -15.05 4.54
CA ALA A 341 6.73 -14.43 5.78
C ALA A 341 6.55 -15.34 7.01
N VAL A 342 5.61 -16.28 6.99
CA VAL A 342 5.32 -17.17 8.12
C VAL A 342 5.72 -18.64 7.90
N ILE A 343 6.28 -19.00 6.74
CA ILE A 343 6.57 -20.41 6.40
C ILE A 343 7.53 -21.09 7.39
N HIS A 344 8.41 -20.31 8.01
CA HIS A 344 9.39 -20.78 9.01
C HIS A 344 8.87 -20.71 10.45
N GLN A 345 7.56 -20.36 10.65
CA GLN A 345 6.89 -20.21 11.94
C GLN A 345 7.57 -19.19 12.87
N PRO A 346 7.67 -17.93 12.45
CA PRO A 346 8.23 -16.90 13.30
C PRO A 346 7.32 -16.62 14.50
N GLU A 347 7.91 -16.16 15.60
CA GLU A 347 7.19 -15.69 16.80
C GLU A 347 6.72 -14.23 16.66
N ILE A 348 7.38 -13.47 15.78
CA ILE A 348 7.09 -12.08 15.49
C ILE A 348 6.88 -11.92 13.99
N LEU A 349 5.87 -11.14 13.61
CA LEU A 349 5.58 -10.79 12.23
C LEU A 349 5.54 -9.26 12.07
N ILE A 350 6.36 -8.74 11.18
CA ILE A 350 6.42 -7.30 10.87
C ILE A 350 5.89 -7.07 9.47
N LEU A 351 4.84 -6.26 9.34
CA LEU A 351 4.10 -6.01 8.12
C LEU A 351 4.12 -4.53 7.77
N ASP A 352 4.67 -4.18 6.62
CA ASP A 352 4.75 -2.80 6.15
C ASP A 352 3.66 -2.53 5.10
N GLU A 353 2.57 -1.87 5.50
CA GLU A 353 1.39 -1.53 4.69
C GLU A 353 0.83 -2.70 3.86
N PRO A 354 0.53 -3.85 4.49
CA PRO A 354 0.30 -5.11 3.78
C PRO A 354 -0.97 -5.14 2.92
N THR A 355 -1.94 -4.27 3.16
CA THR A 355 -3.25 -4.26 2.49
C THR A 355 -3.46 -3.05 1.58
N SER A 356 -2.38 -2.29 1.30
CA SER A 356 -2.44 -1.11 0.43
C SER A 356 -2.90 -1.50 -0.99
N GLY A 357 -3.98 -0.86 -1.49
CA GLY A 357 -4.55 -1.12 -2.81
C GLY A 357 -5.37 -2.42 -2.92
N VAL A 358 -5.63 -3.11 -1.82
CA VAL A 358 -6.42 -4.34 -1.79
C VAL A 358 -7.90 -4.00 -1.65
N ASP A 359 -8.75 -4.71 -2.41
CA ASP A 359 -10.21 -4.56 -2.31
C ASP A 359 -10.75 -4.97 -0.92
N PRO A 360 -11.95 -4.49 -0.53
CA PRO A 360 -12.48 -4.72 0.82
C PRO A 360 -12.58 -6.19 1.23
N VAL A 361 -13.02 -7.08 0.33
CA VAL A 361 -13.20 -8.51 0.65
C VAL A 361 -11.88 -9.20 0.87
N ALA A 362 -10.92 -8.97 -0.04
CA ALA A 362 -9.57 -9.53 0.09
C ALA A 362 -8.84 -8.97 1.31
N ARG A 363 -9.08 -7.69 1.66
CA ARG A 363 -8.55 -7.05 2.87
C ARG A 363 -9.10 -7.69 4.14
N ASP A 364 -10.40 -7.91 4.24
CA ASP A 364 -11.02 -8.57 5.40
C ASP A 364 -10.51 -10.02 5.55
N GLY A 365 -10.39 -10.75 4.44
CA GLY A 365 -9.78 -12.08 4.47
C GLY A 365 -8.33 -12.07 4.94
N PHE A 366 -7.55 -11.05 4.58
CA PHE A 366 -6.17 -10.87 5.06
C PHE A 366 -6.14 -10.56 6.58
N TRP A 367 -7.04 -9.70 7.06
CA TRP A 367 -7.18 -9.40 8.50
C TRP A 367 -7.56 -10.64 9.31
N GLN A 368 -8.45 -11.49 8.79
CA GLN A 368 -8.79 -12.76 9.45
C GLN A 368 -7.56 -13.65 9.61
N LEU A 369 -6.72 -13.76 8.57
CA LEU A 369 -5.46 -14.53 8.65
C LEU A 369 -4.51 -13.97 9.72
N MET A 370 -4.39 -12.64 9.86
CA MET A 370 -3.59 -12.02 10.90
C MET A 370 -4.13 -12.30 12.30
N LEU A 371 -5.46 -12.22 12.48
CA LEU A 371 -6.11 -12.56 13.74
C LEU A 371 -5.87 -14.03 14.11
N ASP A 372 -5.99 -14.95 13.16
CA ASP A 372 -5.73 -16.36 13.40
C ASP A 372 -4.26 -16.62 13.80
N LEU A 373 -3.30 -15.97 13.12
CA LEU A 373 -1.88 -16.03 13.48
C LEU A 373 -1.63 -15.52 14.89
N SER A 374 -2.25 -14.40 15.26
CA SER A 374 -2.08 -13.80 16.59
C SER A 374 -2.77 -14.61 17.68
N ARG A 375 -4.05 -14.98 17.49
CA ARG A 375 -4.89 -15.58 18.53
C ARG A 375 -4.73 -17.09 18.70
N GLN A 376 -4.45 -17.80 17.59
CA GLN A 376 -4.30 -19.26 17.62
C GLN A 376 -2.84 -19.69 17.73
N ASP A 377 -1.93 -19.01 17.00
CA ASP A 377 -0.52 -19.39 16.97
C ASP A 377 0.34 -18.53 17.94
N GLY A 378 -0.24 -17.50 18.57
CA GLY A 378 0.48 -16.63 19.53
C GLY A 378 1.53 -15.73 18.86
N VAL A 379 1.43 -15.48 17.55
CA VAL A 379 2.36 -14.63 16.80
C VAL A 379 2.11 -13.17 17.17
N THR A 380 3.15 -12.46 17.57
CA THR A 380 3.12 -11.01 17.81
C THR A 380 3.21 -10.28 16.48
N ILE A 381 2.27 -9.40 16.19
CA ILE A 381 2.19 -8.71 14.89
C ILE A 381 2.43 -7.22 15.08
N PHE A 382 3.44 -6.70 14.40
CA PHE A 382 3.69 -5.27 14.24
C PHE A 382 3.32 -4.86 12.82
N ILE A 383 2.27 -4.07 12.67
CA ILE A 383 1.76 -3.63 11.36
C ILE A 383 1.90 -2.12 11.21
N SER A 384 2.53 -1.67 10.13
CA SER A 384 2.40 -0.27 9.73
C SER A 384 1.18 -0.10 8.84
N THR A 385 0.44 0.94 9.07
CA THR A 385 -0.67 1.35 8.19
C THR A 385 -0.82 2.87 8.21
N HIS A 386 -1.42 3.38 7.17
CA HIS A 386 -1.92 4.76 7.12
C HIS A 386 -3.46 4.81 7.05
N PHE A 387 -4.12 3.65 7.18
CA PHE A 387 -5.58 3.53 7.18
C PHE A 387 -6.13 3.49 8.60
N MET A 388 -7.03 4.44 8.94
CA MET A 388 -7.62 4.52 10.28
C MET A 388 -8.53 3.34 10.60
N ASN A 389 -9.28 2.83 9.62
CA ASN A 389 -10.13 1.66 9.76
C ASN A 389 -9.33 0.37 10.04
N GLU A 390 -8.09 0.27 9.56
CA GLU A 390 -7.20 -0.84 9.91
C GLU A 390 -6.61 -0.68 11.31
N ALA A 391 -6.22 0.55 11.67
CA ALA A 391 -5.74 0.84 13.02
C ALA A 391 -6.76 0.49 14.09
N GLN A 392 -8.06 0.69 13.82
CA GLN A 392 -9.13 0.31 14.73
C GLN A 392 -9.27 -1.20 14.93
N ARG A 393 -8.67 -2.01 14.06
CA ARG A 393 -8.64 -3.47 14.16
C ARG A 393 -7.45 -3.99 14.98
N CYS A 394 -6.48 -3.13 15.27
CA CYS A 394 -5.34 -3.47 16.13
C CYS A 394 -5.76 -3.48 17.60
N ASP A 395 -4.99 -4.20 18.43
CA ASP A 395 -5.21 -4.21 19.89
C ASP A 395 -4.77 -2.87 20.51
N ARG A 396 -3.77 -2.22 19.87
CA ARG A 396 -3.25 -0.92 20.28
C ARG A 396 -2.51 -0.23 19.14
#